data_d3ea9662377b5a9d1a7b047a9f371bb0
#
_entry.id   d3ea9662377b5a9d1a7b047a9f371bb0
#
_cell.length_a   1.000
_cell.length_b   1.000
_cell.length_c   1.000
_cell.angle_alpha   90.00
_cell.angle_beta   90.00
_cell.angle_gamma   90.00
#
_symmetry.space_group_name_H-M   'P 1'
#
loop_
_entity.id
_entity.type
_entity.pdbx_description
1 polymer ?
#
loop_
_entity_poly.entity_id
_entity_poly.type
_entity_poly.pdbx_seq_one_letter_code
_entity_poly.pdbx_strand_id
1 'polypeptide(L)'
;EIQNYKFILVPIILLLIPCYLVVQQPDLGTSILIAGTGIIIIWLAGLNIKYFVYSGLLLIVSLPFAVSLLKPYQKSRILTFFNPDRDPLGAGYQIIQSKIAIGSGGFFGKGFLKGTQSYLEFLPEKHTDFIFTLFSEEFGFLGSILLLLLYILLIYRIIVIGFYSKSFFSKLFCFGFASGIFLYIFVNISMVLGLLPIVGAPLPIMSY
;
A
#
# COMPACT_ATOMS: atom_id res chain seq x y z
N GLU A 1 -20.98 19.72 12.19
CA GLU A 1 -21.25 20.35 10.86
C GLU A 1 -21.04 19.39 9.70
N ILE A 2 -20.13 18.42 9.78
CA ILE A 2 -19.86 17.43 8.71
C ILE A 2 -21.04 16.46 8.47
N GLN A 3 -21.99 16.37 9.39
CA GLN A 3 -23.19 15.54 9.20
C GLN A 3 -24.19 16.13 8.18
N ASN A 4 -23.97 17.35 7.74
CA ASN A 4 -24.82 17.96 6.73
C ASN A 4 -24.35 17.50 5.34
N TYR A 5 -25.22 16.87 4.55
CA TYR A 5 -24.89 16.25 3.26
C TYR A 5 -24.16 17.19 2.28
N LYS A 6 -24.39 18.51 2.37
CA LYS A 6 -23.71 19.50 1.54
C LYS A 6 -22.20 19.62 1.85
N PHE A 7 -21.81 19.40 3.11
CA PHE A 7 -20.41 19.48 3.53
C PHE A 7 -19.66 18.16 3.29
N ILE A 8 -20.38 17.03 3.18
CA ILE A 8 -19.77 15.72 2.86
C ILE A 8 -19.44 15.63 1.38
N LEU A 9 -20.23 16.24 0.50
CA LEU A 9 -20.07 16.15 -0.94
C LEU A 9 -18.71 16.70 -1.42
N VAL A 10 -18.25 17.81 -0.84
CA VAL A 10 -16.99 18.45 -1.23
C VAL A 10 -15.78 17.56 -0.98
N PRO A 11 -15.54 16.99 0.22
CA PRO A 11 -14.43 16.04 0.44
C PRO A 11 -14.51 14.80 -0.43
N ILE A 12 -15.72 14.28 -0.69
CA ILE A 12 -15.90 13.12 -1.57
C ILE A 12 -15.49 13.46 -3.00
N ILE A 13 -15.93 14.59 -3.55
CA ILE A 13 -15.54 15.02 -4.89
C ILE A 13 -14.03 15.23 -4.99
N LEU A 14 -13.44 15.92 -4.00
CA LEU A 14 -11.99 16.16 -3.92
C LEU A 14 -11.19 14.87 -3.84
N LEU A 15 -11.75 13.80 -3.27
CA LEU A 15 -11.13 12.47 -3.23
C LEU A 15 -11.33 11.72 -4.54
N LEU A 16 -12.52 11.76 -5.13
CA LEU A 16 -12.85 11.00 -6.32
C LEU A 16 -12.10 11.49 -7.57
N ILE A 17 -11.86 12.80 -7.68
CA ILE A 17 -11.16 13.38 -8.85
C ILE A 17 -9.75 12.79 -9.00
N PRO A 18 -8.84 12.86 -8.01
CA PRO A 18 -7.50 12.26 -8.15
C PRO A 18 -7.57 10.73 -8.30
N CYS A 19 -8.46 10.05 -7.59
CA CYS A 19 -8.63 8.60 -7.78
C CYS A 19 -9.00 8.25 -9.22
N TYR A 20 -9.95 8.96 -9.81
CA TYR A 20 -10.36 8.74 -11.20
C TYR A 20 -9.21 9.00 -12.19
N LEU A 21 -8.47 10.09 -12.02
CA LEU A 21 -7.33 10.43 -12.87
C LEU A 21 -6.23 9.34 -12.81
N VAL A 22 -5.94 8.82 -11.62
CA VAL A 22 -4.93 7.77 -11.43
C VAL A 22 -5.40 6.43 -12.03
N VAL A 23 -6.69 6.09 -11.92
CA VAL A 23 -7.25 4.90 -12.58
C VAL A 23 -7.13 4.99 -14.11
N GLN A 24 -7.21 6.18 -14.70
CA GLN A 24 -6.98 6.39 -16.13
C GLN A 24 -5.52 6.12 -16.55
N GLN A 25 -4.56 6.31 -15.64
CA GLN A 25 -3.12 6.03 -15.84
C GLN A 25 -2.75 4.57 -15.61
N PRO A 26 -3.64 3.62 -15.79
CA PRO A 26 -3.72 2.22 -15.34
C PRO A 26 -3.01 1.87 -14.01
N ASP A 27 -3.01 2.78 -13.04
CA ASP A 27 -2.47 2.56 -11.70
C ASP A 27 -3.59 2.40 -10.66
N LEU A 28 -4.11 1.20 -10.55
CA LEU A 28 -5.13 0.85 -9.55
C LEU A 28 -4.58 0.87 -8.12
N GLY A 29 -3.32 0.50 -7.94
CA GLY A 29 -2.70 0.41 -6.63
C GLY A 29 -2.69 1.74 -5.92
N THR A 30 -2.11 2.74 -6.55
CA THR A 30 -2.05 4.12 -6.03
C THR A 30 -3.45 4.70 -5.84
N SER A 31 -4.40 4.44 -6.76
CA SER A 31 -5.78 4.90 -6.59
C SER A 31 -6.45 4.33 -5.34
N ILE A 32 -6.26 3.05 -5.04
CA ILE A 32 -6.79 2.41 -3.82
C ILE A 32 -6.15 3.02 -2.56
N LEU A 33 -4.84 3.31 -2.58
CA LEU A 33 -4.14 3.93 -1.46
C LEU A 33 -4.61 5.37 -1.19
N ILE A 34 -4.82 6.16 -2.25
CA ILE A 34 -5.40 7.51 -2.15
C ILE A 34 -6.81 7.43 -1.59
N ALA A 35 -7.65 6.54 -2.13
CA ALA A 35 -9.01 6.34 -1.65
C ALA A 35 -9.03 5.90 -0.17
N GLY A 36 -8.20 4.93 0.20
CA GLY A 36 -8.08 4.45 1.58
C GLY A 36 -7.68 5.55 2.56
N THR A 37 -6.66 6.33 2.22
CA THR A 37 -6.22 7.47 3.04
C THR A 37 -7.32 8.52 3.17
N GLY A 38 -7.98 8.88 2.07
CA GLY A 38 -9.06 9.85 2.08
C GLY A 38 -10.28 9.39 2.89
N ILE A 39 -10.65 8.13 2.79
CA ILE A 39 -11.73 7.51 3.60
C ILE A 39 -11.40 7.61 5.09
N ILE A 40 -10.17 7.31 5.49
CA ILE A 40 -9.71 7.42 6.88
C ILE A 40 -9.81 8.88 7.36
N ILE A 41 -9.38 9.85 6.55
CA ILE A 41 -9.46 11.28 6.89
C ILE A 41 -10.91 11.71 7.06
N ILE A 42 -11.82 11.33 6.16
CA ILE A 42 -13.25 11.66 6.25
C ILE A 42 -13.88 11.05 7.50
N TRP A 43 -13.48 9.84 7.87
CA TRP A 43 -13.92 9.21 9.11
C TRP A 43 -13.42 9.95 10.34
N LEU A 44 -12.15 10.28 10.39
CA LEU A 44 -11.52 11.05 11.48
C LEU A 44 -12.10 12.47 11.60
N ALA A 45 -12.57 13.03 10.50
CA ALA A 45 -13.26 14.32 10.48
C ALA A 45 -14.66 14.28 11.15
N GLY A 46 -15.14 13.08 11.55
CA GLY A 46 -16.37 12.91 12.33
C GLY A 46 -17.57 12.40 11.53
N LEU A 47 -17.36 11.84 10.35
CA LEU A 47 -18.46 11.17 9.63
C LEU A 47 -18.88 9.90 10.35
N ASN A 48 -20.21 9.70 10.48
CA ASN A 48 -20.76 8.56 11.19
C ASN A 48 -20.36 7.24 10.51
N ILE A 49 -19.90 6.29 11.30
CA ILE A 49 -19.46 4.95 10.85
C ILE A 49 -20.53 4.21 10.03
N LYS A 50 -21.80 4.50 10.24
CA LYS A 50 -22.91 3.89 9.48
C LYS A 50 -22.77 4.11 7.97
N TYR A 51 -22.31 5.28 7.54
CA TYR A 51 -22.11 5.56 6.11
C TYR A 51 -21.02 4.66 5.50
N PHE A 52 -19.95 4.37 6.27
CA PHE A 52 -18.90 3.45 5.83
C PHE A 52 -19.38 2.01 5.78
N VAL A 53 -20.20 1.59 6.74
CA VAL A 53 -20.82 0.26 6.74
C VAL A 53 -21.74 0.09 5.52
N TYR A 54 -22.60 1.07 5.25
CA TYR A 54 -23.49 1.03 4.08
C TYR A 54 -22.72 1.08 2.76
N SER A 55 -21.70 1.94 2.65
CA SER A 55 -20.87 1.99 1.45
C SER A 55 -20.05 0.70 1.26
N GLY A 56 -19.53 0.12 2.34
CA GLY A 56 -18.84 -1.17 2.31
C GLY A 56 -19.76 -2.32 1.87
N LEU A 57 -20.97 -2.38 2.40
CA LEU A 57 -21.99 -3.34 1.97
C LEU A 57 -22.32 -3.18 0.48
N LEU A 58 -22.51 -1.95 0.03
CA LEU A 58 -22.76 -1.65 -1.38
C LEU A 58 -21.59 -2.10 -2.26
N LEU A 59 -20.34 -1.84 -1.83
CA LEU A 59 -19.14 -2.31 -2.52
C LEU A 59 -19.10 -3.85 -2.62
N ILE A 60 -19.40 -4.56 -1.54
CA ILE A 60 -19.42 -6.03 -1.54
C ILE A 60 -20.48 -6.56 -2.52
N VAL A 61 -21.69 -5.99 -2.51
CA VAL A 61 -22.77 -6.38 -3.43
C VAL A 61 -22.41 -6.05 -4.89
N SER A 62 -21.68 -4.95 -5.12
CA SER A 62 -21.24 -4.56 -6.47
C SER A 62 -19.98 -5.28 -6.95
N LEU A 63 -19.29 -6.06 -6.11
CA LEU A 63 -18.05 -6.78 -6.45
C LEU A 63 -18.17 -7.64 -7.72
N PRO A 64 -19.20 -8.49 -7.91
CA PRO A 64 -19.31 -9.28 -9.13
C PRO A 64 -19.38 -8.43 -10.40
N PHE A 65 -20.10 -7.31 -10.32
CA PHE A 65 -20.20 -6.35 -11.41
C PHE A 65 -18.88 -5.60 -11.63
N ALA A 66 -18.22 -5.15 -10.54
CA ALA A 66 -16.93 -4.49 -10.60
C ALA A 66 -15.85 -5.38 -11.24
N VAL A 67 -15.84 -6.69 -10.90
CA VAL A 67 -14.91 -7.67 -11.51
C VAL A 67 -15.14 -7.81 -13.02
N SER A 68 -16.39 -7.71 -13.48
CA SER A 68 -16.67 -7.76 -14.93
C SER A 68 -16.09 -6.56 -15.69
N LEU A 69 -16.03 -5.40 -15.05
CA LEU A 69 -15.51 -4.15 -15.62
C LEU A 69 -13.98 -4.02 -15.59
N LEU A 70 -13.28 -4.90 -14.88
CA LEU A 70 -11.82 -4.86 -14.80
C LEU A 70 -11.18 -5.05 -16.17
N LYS A 71 -10.15 -4.26 -16.44
CA LYS A 71 -9.30 -4.41 -17.63
C LYS A 71 -8.56 -5.76 -17.61
N PRO A 72 -8.18 -6.30 -18.77
CA PRO A 72 -7.50 -7.62 -18.84
C PRO A 72 -6.27 -7.73 -17.95
N TYR A 73 -5.43 -6.69 -17.87
CA TYR A 73 -4.23 -6.68 -17.04
C TYR A 73 -4.53 -6.73 -15.53
N GLN A 74 -5.66 -6.13 -15.09
CA GLN A 74 -6.10 -6.16 -13.69
C GLN A 74 -6.58 -7.55 -13.30
N LYS A 75 -7.38 -8.18 -14.18
CA LYS A 75 -7.80 -9.58 -14.00
C LYS A 75 -6.60 -10.53 -13.97
N SER A 76 -5.61 -10.31 -14.84
CA SER A 76 -4.38 -11.07 -14.85
C SER A 76 -3.65 -10.99 -13.51
N ARG A 77 -3.46 -9.79 -12.93
CA ARG A 77 -2.80 -9.62 -11.62
C ARG A 77 -3.50 -10.37 -10.49
N ILE A 78 -4.85 -10.35 -10.48
CA ILE A 78 -5.63 -11.10 -9.48
C ILE A 78 -5.45 -12.61 -9.69
N LEU A 79 -5.54 -13.11 -10.92
CA LEU A 79 -5.37 -14.52 -11.22
C LEU A 79 -3.95 -15.02 -10.93
N THR A 80 -2.94 -14.22 -11.25
CA THR A 80 -1.53 -14.51 -10.95
C THR A 80 -1.25 -14.54 -9.45
N PHE A 81 -1.96 -13.72 -8.66
CA PHE A 81 -1.86 -13.78 -7.20
C PHE A 81 -2.30 -15.14 -6.64
N PHE A 82 -3.41 -15.70 -7.14
CA PHE A 82 -3.88 -17.02 -6.72
C PHE A 82 -3.07 -18.18 -7.30
N ASN A 83 -2.47 -17.98 -8.47
CA ASN A 83 -1.64 -18.99 -9.12
C ASN A 83 -0.44 -18.31 -9.84
N PRO A 84 0.68 -18.08 -9.11
CA PRO A 84 1.86 -17.42 -9.65
C PRO A 84 2.49 -18.13 -10.84
N ASP A 85 2.33 -19.45 -10.94
CA ASP A 85 2.89 -20.27 -12.03
C ASP A 85 2.28 -19.97 -13.40
N ARG A 86 1.15 -19.26 -13.44
CA ARG A 86 0.50 -18.84 -14.68
C ARG A 86 1.25 -17.74 -15.43
N ASP A 87 2.09 -16.99 -14.72
CA ASP A 87 2.86 -15.88 -15.30
C ASP A 87 4.34 -15.99 -14.90
N PRO A 88 5.07 -16.98 -15.46
CA PRO A 88 6.43 -17.28 -15.08
C PRO A 88 7.46 -16.24 -15.55
N LEU A 89 7.07 -15.23 -16.32
CA LEU A 89 7.94 -14.16 -16.81
C LEU A 89 7.51 -12.75 -16.37
N GLY A 90 6.33 -12.62 -15.73
CA GLY A 90 5.79 -11.34 -15.28
C GLY A 90 5.59 -11.26 -13.77
N ALA A 91 4.38 -10.86 -13.35
CA ALA A 91 4.04 -10.65 -11.96
C ALA A 91 4.22 -11.89 -11.07
N GLY A 92 3.94 -13.10 -11.61
CA GLY A 92 4.14 -14.36 -10.88
C GLY A 92 5.61 -14.60 -10.56
N TYR A 93 6.49 -14.37 -11.54
CA TYR A 93 7.95 -14.46 -11.35
C TYR A 93 8.43 -13.52 -10.24
N GLN A 94 7.99 -12.26 -10.26
CA GLN A 94 8.36 -11.27 -9.25
C GLN A 94 7.97 -11.69 -7.83
N ILE A 95 6.76 -12.26 -7.64
CA ILE A 95 6.30 -12.77 -6.34
C ILE A 95 7.17 -13.93 -5.86
N ILE A 96 7.48 -14.88 -6.76
CA ILE A 96 8.30 -16.05 -6.42
C ILE A 96 9.72 -15.62 -6.06
N GLN A 97 10.35 -14.78 -6.88
CA GLN A 97 11.71 -14.27 -6.63
C GLN A 97 11.80 -13.43 -5.36
N SER A 98 10.79 -12.61 -5.09
CA SER A 98 10.70 -11.84 -3.85
C SER A 98 10.67 -12.76 -2.61
N LYS A 99 9.85 -13.80 -2.62
CA LYS A 99 9.80 -14.78 -1.52
C LYS A 99 11.12 -15.55 -1.34
N ILE A 100 11.77 -15.92 -2.45
CA ILE A 100 13.09 -16.57 -2.43
C ILE A 100 14.13 -15.63 -1.82
N ALA A 101 14.17 -14.38 -2.26
CA ALA A 101 15.10 -13.38 -1.74
C ALA A 101 14.95 -13.18 -0.23
N ILE A 102 13.72 -12.88 0.24
CA ILE A 102 13.43 -12.68 1.66
C ILE A 102 13.79 -13.93 2.48
N GLY A 103 13.41 -15.13 2.00
CA GLY A 103 13.74 -16.39 2.66
C GLY A 103 15.25 -16.67 2.70
N SER A 104 15.97 -16.32 1.65
CA SER A 104 17.42 -16.53 1.56
C SER A 104 18.23 -15.60 2.46
N GLY A 105 17.67 -14.45 2.87
CA GLY A 105 18.30 -13.55 3.82
C GLY A 105 18.46 -14.14 5.23
N GLY A 106 17.64 -15.09 5.61
CA GLY A 106 17.71 -15.75 6.92
C GLY A 106 17.59 -14.74 8.07
N PHE A 107 18.26 -15.06 9.20
CA PHE A 107 18.16 -14.23 10.40
C PHE A 107 19.04 -12.98 10.36
N PHE A 108 20.27 -13.09 9.85
CA PHE A 108 21.28 -12.02 9.87
C PHE A 108 21.50 -11.35 8.51
N GLY A 109 20.92 -11.88 7.44
CA GLY A 109 21.16 -11.42 6.07
C GLY A 109 22.43 -11.98 5.45
N LYS A 110 22.58 -11.76 4.13
CA LYS A 110 23.78 -12.15 3.37
C LYS A 110 24.92 -11.14 3.48
N GLY A 111 24.63 -9.95 3.99
CA GLY A 111 25.52 -8.80 4.06
C GLY A 111 25.27 -7.76 2.97
N PHE A 112 25.67 -6.52 3.24
CA PHE A 112 25.47 -5.39 2.35
C PHE A 112 26.12 -5.64 0.99
N LEU A 113 25.39 -5.41 -0.10
CA LEU A 113 25.76 -5.65 -1.50
C LEU A 113 26.08 -7.13 -1.84
N LYS A 114 25.74 -8.09 -0.98
CA LYS A 114 25.94 -9.53 -1.23
C LYS A 114 24.64 -10.27 -1.55
N GLY A 115 23.55 -9.55 -1.78
CA GLY A 115 22.27 -10.11 -2.20
C GLY A 115 22.36 -10.69 -3.61
N THR A 116 22.11 -11.96 -3.77
CA THR A 116 22.18 -12.63 -5.08
C THR A 116 21.08 -12.18 -6.02
N GLN A 117 19.87 -11.93 -5.51
CA GLN A 117 18.73 -11.47 -6.30
C GLN A 117 18.91 -10.03 -6.77
N SER A 118 19.57 -9.19 -5.95
CA SER A 118 19.94 -7.83 -6.30
C SER A 118 20.99 -7.80 -7.41
N TYR A 119 22.04 -8.60 -7.27
CA TYR A 119 23.19 -8.59 -8.17
C TYR A 119 22.87 -9.18 -9.56
N LEU A 120 22.07 -10.25 -9.60
CA LEU A 120 21.71 -10.94 -10.84
C LEU A 120 20.50 -10.35 -11.58
N GLU A 121 19.98 -9.20 -11.12
CA GLU A 121 18.89 -8.46 -11.75
C GLU A 121 17.61 -9.28 -11.99
N PHE A 122 17.32 -10.26 -11.12
CA PHE A 122 16.12 -11.08 -11.24
C PHE A 122 14.81 -10.32 -10.96
N LEU A 123 14.90 -9.14 -10.31
CA LEU A 123 13.75 -8.28 -10.01
C LEU A 123 13.88 -6.97 -10.80
N PRO A 124 13.07 -6.75 -11.86
CA PRO A 124 13.11 -5.53 -12.67
C PRO A 124 12.87 -4.26 -11.86
N GLU A 125 11.88 -4.28 -10.96
CA GLU A 125 11.44 -3.14 -10.12
C GLU A 125 12.11 -3.15 -8.73
N LYS A 126 13.39 -3.57 -8.68
CA LYS A 126 14.13 -3.74 -7.41
C LYS A 126 14.33 -2.45 -6.62
N HIS A 127 14.42 -1.29 -7.30
CA HIS A 127 14.68 0.01 -6.67
C HIS A 127 13.39 0.76 -6.28
N THR A 128 12.25 0.29 -6.70
CA THR A 128 10.94 0.88 -6.45
C THR A 128 10.11 -0.01 -5.54
N ASP A 129 9.29 -0.85 -6.10
CA ASP A 129 8.28 -1.62 -5.38
C ASP A 129 8.86 -2.76 -4.52
N PHE A 130 10.00 -3.32 -4.95
CA PHE A 130 10.65 -4.47 -4.30
C PHE A 130 11.89 -4.10 -3.46
N ILE A 131 12.07 -2.83 -3.10
CA ILE A 131 13.22 -2.39 -2.29
C ILE A 131 13.30 -3.11 -0.95
N PHE A 132 12.15 -3.40 -0.30
CA PHE A 132 12.09 -4.15 0.94
C PHE A 132 12.61 -5.58 0.78
N THR A 133 12.39 -6.20 -0.38
CA THR A 133 12.90 -7.54 -0.71
C THR A 133 14.42 -7.58 -0.68
N LEU A 134 15.07 -6.60 -1.35
CA LEU A 134 16.52 -6.48 -1.36
C LEU A 134 17.07 -6.21 0.04
N PHE A 135 16.45 -5.29 0.75
CA PHE A 135 16.83 -4.97 2.12
C PHE A 135 16.75 -6.22 3.02
N SER A 136 15.68 -7.01 2.88
CA SER A 136 15.51 -8.24 3.67
C SER A 136 16.51 -9.33 3.28
N GLU A 137 16.94 -9.42 2.01
CA GLU A 137 17.97 -10.34 1.58
C GLU A 137 19.34 -9.98 2.19
N GLU A 138 19.69 -8.68 2.21
CA GLU A 138 20.99 -8.20 2.67
C GLU A 138 21.11 -8.14 4.19
N PHE A 139 20.07 -7.67 4.89
CA PHE A 139 20.09 -7.44 6.34
C PHE A 139 19.30 -8.49 7.14
N GLY A 140 18.62 -9.40 6.46
CA GLY A 140 17.88 -10.49 7.06
C GLY A 140 16.66 -10.05 7.88
N PHE A 141 16.19 -11.00 8.69
CA PHE A 141 15.03 -10.79 9.55
C PHE A 141 15.26 -9.68 10.60
N LEU A 142 16.45 -9.63 11.18
CA LEU A 142 16.79 -8.64 12.21
C LEU A 142 16.82 -7.22 11.64
N GLY A 143 17.41 -7.03 10.47
CA GLY A 143 17.38 -5.74 9.77
C GLY A 143 15.96 -5.33 9.38
N SER A 144 15.16 -6.27 8.89
CA SER A 144 13.76 -6.02 8.53
C SER A 144 12.92 -5.58 9.73
N ILE A 145 13.07 -6.21 10.89
CA ILE A 145 12.40 -5.78 12.13
C ILE A 145 12.87 -4.39 12.54
N LEU A 146 14.18 -4.11 12.50
CA LEU A 146 14.70 -2.79 12.84
C LEU A 146 14.09 -1.70 11.95
N LEU A 147 14.01 -1.94 10.65
CA LEU A 147 13.38 -1.02 9.70
C LEU A 147 11.90 -0.79 10.05
N LEU A 148 11.14 -1.85 10.33
CA LEU A 148 9.74 -1.74 10.73
C LEU A 148 9.56 -0.96 12.02
N LEU A 149 10.44 -1.15 13.01
CA LEU A 149 10.43 -0.38 14.25
C LEU A 149 10.68 1.12 13.99
N LEU A 150 11.58 1.46 13.06
CA LEU A 150 11.80 2.85 12.65
C LEU A 150 10.55 3.46 12.01
N TYR A 151 9.83 2.72 11.16
CA TYR A 151 8.56 3.18 10.59
C TYR A 151 7.47 3.34 11.66
N ILE A 152 7.36 2.39 12.60
CA ILE A 152 6.42 2.49 13.73
C ILE A 152 6.73 3.74 14.57
N LEU A 153 8.02 4.01 14.85
CA LEU A 153 8.47 5.19 15.57
C LEU A 153 8.12 6.48 14.82
N LEU A 154 8.32 6.51 13.51
CA LEU A 154 7.95 7.64 12.66
C LEU A 154 6.44 7.93 12.73
N ILE A 155 5.62 6.90 12.50
CA ILE A 155 4.15 7.00 12.56
C ILE A 155 3.71 7.45 13.95
N TYR A 156 4.26 6.86 15.01
CA TYR A 156 3.98 7.25 16.39
C TYR A 156 4.29 8.73 16.64
N ARG A 157 5.44 9.23 16.19
CA ARG A 157 5.83 10.65 16.34
C ARG A 157 4.87 11.58 15.60
N ILE A 158 4.45 11.23 14.40
CA ILE A 158 3.47 12.02 13.63
C ILE A 158 2.13 12.07 14.38
N ILE A 159 1.66 10.94 14.91
CA ILE A 159 0.42 10.85 15.68
C ILE A 159 0.52 11.71 16.95
N VAL A 160 1.62 11.63 17.68
CA VAL A 160 1.86 12.45 18.89
C VAL A 160 1.82 13.94 18.56
N ILE A 161 2.48 14.37 17.47
CA ILE A 161 2.42 15.78 17.01
C ILE A 161 0.98 16.18 16.71
N GLY A 162 0.21 15.30 16.06
CA GLY A 162 -1.21 15.51 15.80
C GLY A 162 -2.03 15.70 17.07
N PHE A 163 -1.81 14.90 18.11
CA PHE A 163 -2.52 15.03 19.39
C PHE A 163 -2.25 16.36 20.10
N TYR A 164 -1.01 16.82 20.08
CA TYR A 164 -0.63 18.10 20.71
C TYR A 164 -0.93 19.34 19.86
N SER A 165 -1.37 19.15 18.62
CA SER A 165 -1.71 20.26 17.74
C SER A 165 -2.96 21.00 18.23
N LYS A 166 -2.94 22.34 18.18
CA LYS A 166 -4.07 23.19 18.57
C LYS A 166 -5.13 23.30 17.47
N SER A 167 -4.72 23.20 16.21
CA SER A 167 -5.61 23.35 15.06
C SER A 167 -6.24 22.01 14.67
N PHE A 168 -7.54 22.01 14.42
CA PHE A 168 -8.25 20.84 13.90
C PHE A 168 -7.70 20.38 12.55
N PHE A 169 -7.36 21.34 11.68
CA PHE A 169 -6.70 21.03 10.40
C PHE A 169 -5.37 20.28 10.59
N SER A 170 -4.51 20.78 11.48
CA SER A 170 -3.21 20.15 11.74
C SER A 170 -3.36 18.75 12.33
N LYS A 171 -4.38 18.52 13.19
CA LYS A 171 -4.70 17.18 13.71
C LYS A 171 -5.07 16.23 12.57
N LEU A 172 -6.02 16.61 11.73
CA LEU A 172 -6.44 15.79 10.58
C LEU A 172 -5.31 15.54 9.59
N PHE A 173 -4.48 16.57 9.34
CA PHE A 173 -3.31 16.43 8.47
C PHE A 173 -2.33 15.38 9.01
N CYS A 174 -1.94 15.48 10.29
CA CYS A 174 -1.03 14.52 10.91
C CYS A 174 -1.60 13.09 10.89
N PHE A 175 -2.85 12.91 11.26
CA PHE A 175 -3.47 11.58 11.25
C PHE A 175 -3.66 11.02 9.85
N GLY A 176 -4.04 11.87 8.89
CA GLY A 176 -4.13 11.49 7.48
C GLY A 176 -2.77 11.08 6.91
N PHE A 177 -1.73 11.87 7.21
CA PHE A 177 -0.37 11.57 6.77
C PHE A 177 0.17 10.28 7.39
N ALA A 178 -0.04 10.07 8.70
CA ALA A 178 0.33 8.85 9.40
C ALA A 178 -0.39 7.63 8.81
N SER A 179 -1.69 7.73 8.52
CA SER A 179 -2.46 6.65 7.92
C SER A 179 -2.03 6.35 6.49
N GLY A 180 -1.67 7.38 5.71
CA GLY A 180 -1.12 7.20 4.36
C GLY A 180 0.19 6.43 4.40
N ILE A 181 1.17 6.86 5.21
CA ILE A 181 2.44 6.14 5.40
C ILE A 181 2.18 4.69 5.82
N PHE A 182 1.31 4.46 6.80
CA PHE A 182 0.96 3.12 7.24
C PHE A 182 0.41 2.24 6.12
N LEU A 183 -0.54 2.76 5.33
CA LEU A 183 -1.13 2.03 4.22
C LEU A 183 -0.09 1.66 3.15
N TYR A 184 0.78 2.61 2.78
CA TYR A 184 1.84 2.33 1.80
C TYR A 184 2.79 1.24 2.29
N ILE A 185 3.26 1.32 3.55
CA ILE A 185 4.13 0.30 4.15
C ILE A 185 3.42 -1.05 4.19
N PHE A 186 2.18 -1.08 4.68
CA PHE A 186 1.40 -2.30 4.81
C PHE A 186 1.19 -2.99 3.46
N VAL A 187 0.78 -2.23 2.45
CA VAL A 187 0.52 -2.77 1.11
C VAL A 187 1.82 -3.22 0.45
N ASN A 188 2.90 -2.44 0.53
CA ASN A 188 4.20 -2.82 -0.03
C ASN A 188 4.71 -4.13 0.57
N ILE A 189 4.78 -4.21 1.90
CA ILE A 189 5.28 -5.42 2.59
C ILE A 189 4.39 -6.62 2.32
N SER A 190 3.07 -6.44 2.34
CA SER A 190 2.12 -7.52 2.04
C SER A 190 2.27 -8.01 0.60
N MET A 191 2.53 -7.10 -0.36
CA MET A 191 2.76 -7.44 -1.75
C MET A 191 4.04 -8.26 -1.95
N VAL A 192 5.17 -7.83 -1.37
CA VAL A 192 6.45 -8.53 -1.53
C VAL A 192 6.49 -9.87 -0.79
N LEU A 193 5.71 -10.02 0.29
CA LEU A 193 5.49 -11.30 0.96
C LEU A 193 4.49 -12.20 0.21
N GLY A 194 3.83 -11.69 -0.84
CA GLY A 194 2.82 -12.40 -1.60
C GLY A 194 1.53 -12.65 -0.82
N LEU A 195 1.16 -11.73 0.08
CA LEU A 195 -0.13 -11.71 0.79
C LEU A 195 -1.17 -10.85 0.07
N LEU A 196 -0.70 -9.97 -0.83
CA LEU A 196 -1.53 -9.15 -1.71
C LEU A 196 -1.02 -9.26 -3.16
N PRO A 197 -1.90 -9.03 -4.15
CA PRO A 197 -1.47 -8.95 -5.55
C PRO A 197 -0.52 -7.76 -5.75
N ILE A 198 0.33 -7.83 -6.78
CA ILE A 198 1.23 -6.74 -7.13
C ILE A 198 0.42 -5.54 -7.62
N VAL A 199 0.46 -4.46 -6.85
CA VAL A 199 -0.28 -3.24 -7.12
C VAL A 199 0.61 -2.05 -7.48
N GLY A 200 1.95 -2.18 -7.33
CA GLY A 200 2.88 -1.09 -7.61
C GLY A 200 2.85 -0.01 -6.52
N ALA A 201 3.04 -0.40 -5.27
CA ALA A 201 3.07 0.53 -4.15
C ALA A 201 4.51 0.69 -3.65
N PRO A 202 5.18 1.83 -3.89
CA PRO A 202 6.55 2.06 -3.43
C PRO A 202 6.60 2.18 -1.90
N LEU A 203 7.72 1.75 -1.32
CA LEU A 203 7.95 1.88 0.13
C LEU A 203 8.36 3.33 0.46
N PRO A 204 7.59 4.07 1.29
CA PRO A 204 7.90 5.46 1.59
C PRO A 204 9.32 5.65 2.11
N ILE A 205 9.99 6.72 1.70
CA ILE A 205 11.35 7.14 2.12
C ILE A 205 12.47 6.25 1.57
N MET A 206 12.25 4.95 1.35
CA MET A 206 13.28 4.04 0.85
C MET A 206 13.23 3.85 -0.66
N SER A 207 12.06 3.91 -1.25
CA SER A 207 11.88 3.76 -2.69
C SER A 207 12.38 5.01 -3.42
N TYR A 208 13.04 4.76 -4.56
CA TYR A 208 13.53 5.79 -5.47
C TYR A 208 12.44 6.24 -6.44
#